data_fdb034493582ac5523a30a2b04275fb3
#
_entry.id   fdb034493582ac5523a30a2b04275fb3
#
_cell.length_a   1.000
_cell.length_b   1.000
_cell.length_c   1.000
_cell.angle_alpha   90.00
_cell.angle_beta   90.00
_cell.angle_gamma   90.00
#
_symmetry.space_group_name_H-M   'P 1'
#
loop_
_entity.id
_entity.type
_entity.pdbx_description
1 polymer ?
#
loop_
_entity_poly.entity_id
_entity_poly.type
_entity_poly.pdbx_seq_one_letter_code
_entity_poly.pdbx_strand_id
1 'polypeptide(L)'
;YIGYQLESGRSPRSSARFLSCLRGFYKSLIRSGDLEIDPTENIDSPKIGRPLPKVISEEQVEKLLSAPNLEDTLHFRDRTMLELLYACGLRVSELTNLELGEINMNQGVVRVLGKGNKERLVPIGEVALDWLSRYFKESRQEIIRRTQCNAVFPTRSGRKMTRQAFWHRIKL
;
A
#
# COMPACT_ATOMS: atom_id res chain seq x y z
N TYR A 1 13.96 25.11 17.39
CA TYR A 1 12.74 24.30 17.14
C TYR A 1 13.04 22.80 17.13
N ILE A 2 14.06 22.32 16.38
CA ILE A 2 14.41 20.88 16.29
C ILE A 2 14.87 20.33 17.64
N GLY A 3 15.68 21.08 18.40
CA GLY A 3 16.07 20.72 19.78
C GLY A 3 14.84 20.55 20.67
N TYR A 4 13.95 21.52 20.67
CA TYR A 4 12.68 21.46 21.41
C TYR A 4 11.81 20.24 21.02
N GLN A 5 11.76 19.89 19.75
CA GLN A 5 11.00 18.70 19.29
C GLN A 5 11.61 17.39 19.80
N LEU A 6 12.95 17.30 19.89
CA LEU A 6 13.63 16.13 20.45
C LEU A 6 13.42 16.04 21.97
N GLU A 7 13.53 17.15 22.68
CA GLU A 7 13.27 17.26 24.12
C GLU A 7 11.79 16.93 24.46
N SER A 8 10.87 17.28 23.56
CA SER A 8 9.44 16.94 23.66
C SER A 8 9.12 15.46 23.34
N GLY A 9 10.11 14.59 23.22
CA GLY A 9 9.97 13.14 23.00
C GLY A 9 9.60 12.71 21.58
N ARG A 10 9.69 13.60 20.59
CA ARG A 10 9.51 13.20 19.19
C ARG A 10 10.64 12.32 18.69
N SER A 11 10.29 11.34 17.87
CA SER A 11 11.29 10.41 17.35
C SER A 11 12.33 11.11 16.46
N PRO A 12 13.61 10.74 16.53
CA PRO A 12 14.67 11.30 15.67
C PRO A 12 14.33 11.20 14.18
N ARG A 13 13.60 10.15 13.77
CA ARG A 13 13.14 9.94 12.39
C ARG A 13 12.12 11.00 11.96
N SER A 14 11.19 11.36 12.84
CA SER A 14 10.20 12.43 12.58
C SER A 14 10.89 13.79 12.44
N SER A 15 11.84 14.08 13.32
CA SER A 15 12.62 15.31 13.28
C SER A 15 13.51 15.43 12.02
N ALA A 16 14.13 14.34 11.60
CA ALA A 16 14.92 14.32 10.36
C ALA A 16 14.04 14.51 9.12
N ARG A 17 12.85 13.88 9.09
CA ARG A 17 11.89 14.08 7.99
C ARG A 17 11.42 15.54 7.92
N PHE A 18 11.13 16.13 9.06
CA PHE A 18 10.73 17.53 9.15
C PHE A 18 11.85 18.47 8.66
N LEU A 19 13.08 18.25 9.09
CA LEU A 19 14.25 19.01 8.60
C LEU A 19 14.43 18.89 7.08
N SER A 20 14.22 17.68 6.53
CA SER A 20 14.26 17.46 5.08
C SER A 20 13.18 18.27 4.33
N CYS A 21 11.97 18.37 4.89
CA CYS A 21 10.92 19.20 4.32
C CYS A 21 11.27 20.70 4.37
N LEU A 22 11.81 21.18 5.49
CA LEU A 22 12.26 22.58 5.63
C LEU A 22 13.35 22.92 4.63
N ARG A 23 14.35 22.05 4.48
CA ARG A 23 15.41 22.23 3.47
C ARG A 23 14.86 22.32 2.05
N GLY A 24 13.88 21.48 1.71
CA GLY A 24 13.20 21.56 0.42
C GLY A 24 12.48 22.89 0.22
N PHE A 25 11.80 23.36 1.26
CA PHE A 25 11.10 24.63 1.25
C PHE A 25 12.04 25.82 1.08
N TYR A 26 13.10 25.93 1.90
CA TYR A 26 14.06 27.03 1.80
C TYR A 26 14.84 27.02 0.48
N LYS A 27 15.20 25.84 -0.03
CA LYS A 27 15.79 25.74 -1.38
C LYS A 27 14.85 26.26 -2.47
N SER A 28 13.54 26.11 -2.31
CA SER A 28 12.57 26.68 -3.25
C SER A 28 12.57 28.22 -3.18
N LEU A 29 12.58 28.79 -1.97
CA LEU A 29 12.63 30.24 -1.77
C LEU A 29 13.93 30.86 -2.32
N ILE A 30 15.07 30.20 -2.16
CA ILE A 30 16.33 30.66 -2.74
C ILE A 30 16.27 30.65 -4.27
N ARG A 31 15.66 29.61 -4.87
CA ARG A 31 15.49 29.53 -6.33
C ARG A 31 14.57 30.60 -6.88
N SER A 32 13.54 31.01 -6.14
CA SER A 32 12.64 32.10 -6.54
C SER A 32 13.20 33.49 -6.27
N GLY A 33 14.35 33.59 -5.55
CA GLY A 33 14.94 34.88 -5.18
C GLY A 33 14.33 35.53 -3.95
N ASP A 34 13.42 34.83 -3.25
CA ASP A 34 12.76 35.33 -2.04
C ASP A 34 13.64 35.23 -0.78
N LEU A 35 14.74 34.44 -0.86
CA LEU A 35 15.68 34.23 0.22
C LEU A 35 17.11 34.10 -0.34
N GLU A 36 18.09 34.71 0.32
CA GLU A 36 19.49 34.63 -0.09
C GLU A 36 20.26 33.47 0.58
N ILE A 37 19.90 33.14 1.83
CA ILE A 37 20.65 32.18 2.65
C ILE A 37 19.70 31.12 3.19
N ASP A 38 20.12 29.85 3.15
CA ASP A 38 19.35 28.73 3.74
C ASP A 38 19.51 28.71 5.26
N PRO A 39 18.47 29.03 6.05
CA PRO A 39 18.55 29.02 7.51
C PRO A 39 18.77 27.61 8.09
N THR A 40 18.68 26.56 7.27
CA THR A 40 18.88 25.17 7.70
C THR A 40 20.24 24.61 7.33
N GLU A 41 21.11 25.41 6.70
CA GLU A 41 22.40 24.95 6.18
C GLU A 41 23.29 24.34 7.27
N ASN A 42 23.38 25.00 8.44
CA ASN A 42 24.22 24.60 9.57
C ASN A 42 23.48 23.70 10.60
N ILE A 43 22.32 23.14 10.24
CA ILE A 43 21.60 22.26 11.16
C ILE A 43 21.91 20.79 10.82
N ASP A 44 22.54 20.09 11.75
CA ASP A 44 22.80 18.65 11.58
C ASP A 44 21.52 17.84 11.60
N SER A 45 21.45 16.85 10.70
CA SER A 45 20.35 15.89 10.71
C SER A 45 20.50 14.94 11.91
N PRO A 46 19.41 14.69 12.66
CA PRO A 46 19.46 13.70 13.73
C PRO A 46 19.95 12.34 13.23
N LYS A 47 20.86 11.71 13.98
CA LYS A 47 21.36 10.37 13.67
C LYS A 47 20.22 9.37 13.83
N ILE A 48 19.81 8.75 12.72
CA ILE A 48 18.77 7.72 12.70
C ILE A 48 19.46 6.38 12.57
N GLY A 49 19.31 5.53 13.58
CA GLY A 49 19.67 4.12 13.42
C GLY A 49 18.88 3.51 12.24
N ARG A 50 19.51 2.66 11.45
CA ARG A 50 18.84 1.87 10.41
C ARG A 50 18.43 0.53 11.02
N PRO A 51 17.22 0.42 11.60
CA PRO A 51 16.75 -0.89 12.03
C PRO A 51 16.61 -1.78 10.80
N LEU A 52 17.11 -3.00 10.91
CA LEU A 52 16.88 -4.01 9.88
C LEU A 52 15.36 -4.21 9.71
N PRO A 53 14.88 -4.41 8.49
CA PRO A 53 13.49 -4.78 8.26
C PRO A 53 13.15 -6.06 9.06
N LYS A 54 12.03 -6.05 9.75
CA LYS A 54 11.52 -7.30 10.35
C LYS A 54 11.03 -8.18 9.20
N VAL A 55 11.68 -9.32 9.03
CA VAL A 55 11.25 -10.34 8.08
C VAL A 55 10.25 -11.24 8.81
N ILE A 56 9.13 -11.54 8.16
CA ILE A 56 8.16 -12.54 8.62
C ILE A 56 8.57 -13.89 8.03
N SER A 57 8.42 -14.98 8.82
CA SER A 57 8.71 -16.34 8.37
C SER A 57 7.62 -16.84 7.43
N GLU A 58 7.93 -17.89 6.65
CA GLU A 58 6.96 -18.56 5.77
C GLU A 58 5.75 -19.07 6.58
N GLU A 59 5.98 -19.65 7.74
CA GLU A 59 4.91 -20.10 8.65
C GLU A 59 3.99 -18.93 9.09
N GLN A 60 4.56 -17.75 9.33
CA GLN A 60 3.77 -16.55 9.66
C GLN A 60 2.97 -16.04 8.46
N VAL A 61 3.51 -16.16 7.25
CA VAL A 61 2.78 -15.85 6.01
C VAL A 61 1.61 -16.82 5.84
N GLU A 62 1.82 -18.13 5.99
CA GLU A 62 0.76 -19.12 5.90
C GLU A 62 -0.35 -18.89 6.92
N LYS A 63 -0.01 -18.57 8.15
CA LYS A 63 -0.99 -18.20 9.18
C LYS A 63 -1.78 -16.96 8.82
N LEU A 64 -1.11 -15.94 8.25
CA LEU A 64 -1.78 -14.73 7.80
C LEU A 64 -2.73 -15.02 6.64
N LEU A 65 -2.30 -15.81 5.68
CA LEU A 65 -3.11 -16.22 4.54
C LEU A 65 -4.33 -17.05 4.99
N SER A 66 -4.20 -17.95 5.95
CA SER A 66 -5.28 -18.82 6.43
C SER A 66 -6.21 -18.16 7.46
N ALA A 67 -5.91 -16.96 7.94
CA ALA A 67 -6.72 -16.30 8.97
C ALA A 67 -8.16 -15.91 8.55
N PRO A 68 -8.44 -15.51 7.27
CA PRO A 68 -9.79 -15.15 6.86
C PRO A 68 -10.75 -16.34 6.86
N ASN A 69 -11.95 -16.19 7.44
CA ASN A 69 -13.02 -17.20 7.37
C ASN A 69 -13.64 -17.23 5.97
N LEU A 70 -13.46 -18.31 5.24
CA LEU A 70 -13.87 -18.43 3.84
C LEU A 70 -15.41 -18.54 3.63
N GLU A 71 -16.17 -18.75 4.69
CA GLU A 71 -17.64 -18.75 4.64
C GLU A 71 -18.20 -17.31 4.53
N ASP A 72 -17.42 -16.30 4.95
CA ASP A 72 -17.80 -14.89 4.80
C ASP A 72 -17.28 -14.34 3.48
N THR A 73 -18.18 -13.78 2.69
CA THR A 73 -17.90 -13.21 1.36
C THR A 73 -16.82 -12.13 1.37
N LEU A 74 -16.77 -11.30 2.43
CA LEU A 74 -15.75 -10.26 2.56
C LEU A 74 -14.41 -10.84 3.00
N HIS A 75 -14.41 -11.89 3.82
CA HIS A 75 -13.19 -12.57 4.20
C HIS A 75 -12.62 -13.37 3.03
N PHE A 76 -13.46 -13.96 2.18
CA PHE A 76 -13.00 -14.59 0.94
C PHE A 76 -12.30 -13.58 0.02
N ARG A 77 -12.87 -12.38 -0.14
CA ARG A 77 -12.22 -11.25 -0.83
C ARG A 77 -10.87 -10.93 -0.19
N ASP A 78 -10.82 -10.80 1.14
CA ASP A 78 -9.61 -10.42 1.86
C ASP A 78 -8.51 -11.49 1.71
N ARG A 79 -8.88 -12.78 1.73
CA ARG A 79 -7.96 -13.88 1.41
C ARG A 79 -7.40 -13.75 -0.02
N THR A 80 -8.25 -13.51 -1.00
CA THR A 80 -7.83 -13.34 -2.40
C THR A 80 -6.90 -12.12 -2.55
N MET A 81 -7.16 -11.04 -1.82
CA MET A 81 -6.28 -9.87 -1.78
C MET A 81 -4.90 -10.21 -1.23
N LEU A 82 -4.82 -10.99 -0.16
CA LEU A 82 -3.56 -11.41 0.45
C LEU A 82 -2.76 -12.33 -0.49
N GLU A 83 -3.44 -13.29 -1.14
CA GLU A 83 -2.81 -14.19 -2.12
C GLU A 83 -2.21 -13.42 -3.30
N LEU A 84 -2.97 -12.47 -3.86
CA LEU A 84 -2.48 -11.65 -4.96
C LEU A 84 -1.32 -10.73 -4.53
N LEU A 85 -1.38 -10.19 -3.31
CA LEU A 85 -0.33 -9.35 -2.76
C LEU A 85 0.97 -10.14 -2.55
N TYR A 86 0.85 -11.37 -2.03
CA TYR A 86 1.98 -12.26 -1.81
C TYR A 86 2.61 -12.72 -3.13
N ALA A 87 1.78 -13.17 -4.08
CA ALA A 87 2.25 -13.68 -5.37
C ALA A 87 2.90 -12.59 -6.26
N CYS A 88 2.32 -11.39 -6.28
CA CYS A 88 2.72 -10.33 -7.22
C CYS A 88 3.59 -9.23 -6.60
N GLY A 89 3.77 -9.20 -5.29
CA GLY A 89 4.50 -8.13 -4.61
C GLY A 89 3.94 -6.73 -4.87
N LEU A 90 2.61 -6.61 -5.01
CA LEU A 90 1.94 -5.35 -5.26
C LEU A 90 2.07 -4.42 -4.05
N ARG A 91 2.13 -3.11 -4.30
CA ARG A 91 1.90 -2.14 -3.21
C ARG A 91 0.43 -2.17 -2.80
N VAL A 92 0.17 -1.92 -1.51
CA VAL A 92 -1.22 -1.86 -1.00
C VAL A 92 -2.09 -0.89 -1.82
N SER A 93 -1.55 0.24 -2.25
CA SER A 93 -2.27 1.19 -3.10
C SER A 93 -2.55 0.67 -4.51
N GLU A 94 -1.67 -0.14 -5.08
CA GLU A 94 -1.89 -0.79 -6.37
C GLU A 94 -2.99 -1.83 -6.25
N LEU A 95 -2.92 -2.68 -5.23
CA LEU A 95 -3.94 -3.70 -4.94
C LEU A 95 -5.34 -3.10 -4.71
N THR A 96 -5.45 -2.07 -3.85
CA THR A 96 -6.76 -1.48 -3.50
C THR A 96 -7.39 -0.66 -4.63
N ASN A 97 -6.59 -0.15 -5.56
CA ASN A 97 -7.07 0.59 -6.72
C ASN A 97 -7.25 -0.27 -7.98
N LEU A 98 -6.88 -1.55 -7.93
CA LEU A 98 -6.91 -2.45 -9.07
C LEU A 98 -8.32 -2.55 -9.69
N GLU A 99 -8.40 -2.39 -11.01
CA GLU A 99 -9.63 -2.49 -11.78
C GLU A 99 -9.68 -3.78 -12.61
N LEU A 100 -10.89 -4.22 -12.96
CA LEU A 100 -11.10 -5.47 -13.72
C LEU A 100 -10.34 -5.51 -15.04
N GLY A 101 -10.27 -4.38 -15.76
CA GLY A 101 -9.54 -4.26 -17.03
C GLY A 101 -8.02 -4.33 -16.91
N GLU A 102 -7.49 -4.35 -15.69
CA GLU A 102 -6.05 -4.45 -15.42
C GLU A 102 -5.58 -5.89 -15.15
N ILE A 103 -6.51 -6.84 -15.05
CA ILE A 103 -6.22 -8.27 -14.88
C ILE A 103 -6.50 -9.01 -16.18
N ASN A 104 -5.52 -9.72 -16.71
CA ASN A 104 -5.70 -10.66 -17.80
C ASN A 104 -5.60 -12.09 -17.26
N MET A 105 -6.74 -12.70 -17.00
CA MET A 105 -6.83 -14.06 -16.45
C MET A 105 -6.27 -15.12 -17.42
N ASN A 106 -6.39 -14.90 -18.73
CA ASN A 106 -5.91 -15.86 -19.73
C ASN A 106 -4.38 -15.86 -19.84
N GLN A 107 -3.77 -14.70 -19.74
CA GLN A 107 -2.32 -14.55 -19.77
C GLN A 107 -1.68 -14.68 -18.38
N GLY A 108 -2.47 -14.70 -17.32
CA GLY A 108 -1.97 -14.76 -15.95
C GLY A 108 -1.15 -13.53 -15.56
N VAL A 109 -1.57 -12.33 -15.96
CA VAL A 109 -0.83 -11.09 -15.67
C VAL A 109 -1.74 -10.00 -15.11
N VAL A 110 -1.18 -9.17 -14.24
CA VAL A 110 -1.78 -7.92 -13.79
C VAL A 110 -0.96 -6.74 -14.28
N ARG A 111 -1.64 -5.74 -14.84
CA ARG A 111 -1.06 -4.46 -15.24
C ARG A 111 -1.17 -3.48 -14.06
N VAL A 112 -0.05 -2.92 -13.63
CA VAL A 112 -0.02 -1.96 -12.53
C VAL A 112 0.71 -0.68 -12.93
N LEU A 113 0.20 0.44 -12.44
CA LEU A 113 0.77 1.76 -12.64
C LEU A 113 1.71 2.09 -11.49
N GLY A 114 3.01 2.17 -11.78
CA GLY A 114 4.05 2.48 -10.81
C GLY A 114 4.29 3.98 -10.61
N LYS A 115 5.33 4.30 -9.83
CA LYS A 115 5.76 5.69 -9.60
C LYS A 115 6.15 6.36 -10.93
N GLY A 116 5.65 7.55 -11.17
CA GLY A 116 5.91 8.29 -12.41
C GLY A 116 5.08 7.83 -13.61
N ASN A 117 3.91 7.26 -13.36
CA ASN A 117 2.97 6.80 -14.39
C ASN A 117 3.55 5.72 -15.31
N LYS A 118 4.54 4.95 -14.85
CA LYS A 118 5.13 3.86 -15.60
C LYS A 118 4.32 2.58 -15.38
N GLU A 119 3.79 2.03 -16.46
CA GLU A 119 3.11 0.74 -16.43
C GLU A 119 4.11 -0.41 -16.34
N ARG A 120 3.73 -1.46 -15.61
CA ARG A 120 4.43 -2.75 -15.62
C ARG A 120 3.43 -3.89 -15.61
N LEU A 121 3.75 -4.96 -16.29
CA LEU A 121 3.05 -6.23 -16.21
C LEU A 121 3.72 -7.08 -15.12
N VAL A 122 2.92 -7.66 -14.26
CA VAL A 122 3.39 -8.55 -13.21
C VAL A 122 2.70 -9.90 -13.38
N PRO A 123 3.45 -11.01 -13.48
CA PRO A 123 2.85 -12.34 -13.56
C PRO A 123 2.10 -12.67 -12.28
N ILE A 124 0.96 -13.34 -12.44
CA ILE A 124 0.14 -13.88 -11.35
C ILE A 124 0.43 -15.39 -11.30
N GLY A 125 0.90 -15.89 -10.16
CA GLY A 125 1.11 -17.32 -9.97
C GLY A 125 -0.21 -18.10 -9.99
N GLU A 126 -0.14 -19.42 -10.32
CA GLU A 126 -1.31 -20.29 -10.48
C GLU A 126 -2.24 -20.28 -9.26
N VAL A 127 -1.69 -20.31 -8.05
CA VAL A 127 -2.47 -20.26 -6.81
C VAL A 127 -3.30 -18.98 -6.71
N ALA A 128 -2.69 -17.82 -6.99
CA ALA A 128 -3.40 -16.55 -6.94
C ALA A 128 -4.43 -16.40 -8.09
N LEU A 129 -4.19 -17.01 -9.24
CA LEU A 129 -5.16 -17.09 -10.35
C LEU A 129 -6.38 -17.93 -9.95
N ASP A 130 -6.18 -19.07 -9.28
CA ASP A 130 -7.31 -19.88 -8.78
C ASP A 130 -8.14 -19.10 -7.77
N TRP A 131 -7.51 -18.44 -6.80
CA TRP A 131 -8.21 -17.59 -5.84
C TRP A 131 -9.00 -16.46 -6.51
N LEU A 132 -8.42 -15.79 -7.52
CA LEU A 132 -9.11 -14.75 -8.29
C LEU A 132 -10.31 -15.32 -9.07
N SER A 133 -10.15 -16.49 -9.72
CA SER A 133 -11.21 -17.13 -10.48
C SER A 133 -12.42 -17.47 -9.59
N ARG A 134 -12.16 -18.10 -8.44
CA ARG A 134 -13.18 -18.42 -7.45
C ARG A 134 -13.83 -17.15 -6.89
N TYR A 135 -13.03 -16.17 -6.53
CA TYR A 135 -13.54 -14.90 -6.02
C TYR A 135 -14.47 -14.19 -7.01
N PHE A 136 -14.11 -14.14 -8.30
CA PHE A 136 -14.96 -13.52 -9.32
C PHE A 136 -16.28 -14.26 -9.53
N LYS A 137 -16.28 -15.58 -9.43
CA LYS A 137 -17.48 -16.41 -9.61
C LYS A 137 -18.41 -16.39 -8.41
N GLU A 138 -17.87 -16.51 -7.21
CA GLU A 138 -18.63 -16.79 -5.99
C GLU A 138 -18.90 -15.51 -5.19
N SER A 139 -17.83 -14.79 -4.80
CA SER A 139 -17.93 -13.76 -3.77
C SER A 139 -18.13 -12.35 -4.32
N ARG A 140 -17.42 -12.00 -5.40
CA ARG A 140 -17.48 -10.62 -5.92
C ARG A 140 -18.88 -10.22 -6.37
N GLN A 141 -19.60 -11.13 -7.04
CA GLN A 141 -20.96 -10.86 -7.53
C GLN A 141 -21.91 -10.58 -6.35
N GLU A 142 -21.72 -11.27 -5.26
CA GLU A 142 -22.50 -11.05 -4.05
C GLU A 142 -22.24 -9.67 -3.42
N ILE A 143 -20.99 -9.24 -3.37
CA ILE A 143 -20.62 -7.93 -2.82
C ILE A 143 -21.21 -6.78 -3.63
N ILE A 144 -21.26 -6.89 -4.97
CA ILE A 144 -21.71 -5.82 -5.88
C ILE A 144 -23.19 -5.93 -6.29
N ARG A 145 -23.98 -6.83 -5.71
CA ARG A 145 -25.38 -7.12 -6.11
C ARG A 145 -26.25 -5.89 -6.43
N ARG A 146 -25.93 -4.72 -5.86
CA ARG A 146 -26.74 -3.49 -6.00
C ARG A 146 -25.97 -2.32 -6.61
N THR A 147 -24.72 -2.53 -7.05
CA THR A 147 -23.87 -1.44 -7.51
C THR A 147 -23.01 -1.89 -8.68
N GLN A 148 -22.82 -0.99 -9.65
CA GLN A 148 -21.80 -1.20 -10.68
C GLN A 148 -20.47 -0.67 -10.16
N CYS A 149 -19.47 -1.53 -10.09
CA CYS A 149 -18.13 -1.17 -9.62
C CYS A 149 -17.06 -1.91 -10.43
N ASN A 150 -16.14 -1.15 -11.03
CA ASN A 150 -15.01 -1.71 -11.78
C ASN A 150 -13.84 -2.15 -10.89
N ALA A 151 -13.85 -1.81 -9.59
CA ALA A 151 -12.80 -2.26 -8.69
C ALA A 151 -12.80 -3.80 -8.60
N VAL A 152 -11.61 -4.39 -8.60
CA VAL A 152 -11.45 -5.84 -8.38
C VAL A 152 -11.93 -6.19 -6.97
N PHE A 153 -11.52 -5.42 -5.97
CA PHE A 153 -11.82 -5.65 -4.56
C PHE A 153 -12.69 -4.52 -3.97
N PRO A 154 -14.01 -4.55 -4.24
CA PRO A 154 -14.92 -3.55 -3.70
C PRO A 154 -15.13 -3.71 -2.18
N THR A 155 -15.51 -2.63 -1.53
CA THR A 155 -16.03 -2.64 -0.16
C THR A 155 -17.46 -3.21 -0.14
N ARG A 156 -18.01 -3.48 1.05
CA ARG A 156 -19.41 -3.90 1.22
C ARG A 156 -20.42 -2.92 0.60
N SER A 157 -20.05 -1.64 0.49
CA SER A 157 -20.88 -0.62 -0.18
C SER A 157 -20.64 -0.51 -1.69
N GLY A 158 -19.90 -1.42 -2.31
CA GLY A 158 -19.60 -1.41 -3.74
C GLY A 158 -18.61 -0.33 -4.19
N ARG A 159 -17.86 0.30 -3.27
CA ARG A 159 -16.87 1.34 -3.59
C ARG A 159 -15.45 0.78 -3.56
N LYS A 160 -14.50 1.48 -4.17
CA LYS A 160 -13.07 1.17 -4.04
C LYS A 160 -12.66 1.17 -2.57
N MET A 161 -11.82 0.22 -2.19
CA MET A 161 -11.28 0.11 -0.84
C MET A 161 -10.16 1.15 -0.63
N THR A 162 -10.12 1.79 0.54
CA THR A 162 -8.99 2.65 0.92
C THR A 162 -7.86 1.81 1.52
N ARG A 163 -6.62 2.32 1.47
CA ARG A 163 -5.47 1.70 2.15
C ARG A 163 -5.71 1.50 3.65
N GLN A 164 -6.36 2.47 4.30
CA GLN A 164 -6.70 2.38 5.73
C GLN A 164 -7.71 1.26 5.99
N ALA A 165 -8.75 1.12 5.15
CA ALA A 165 -9.71 0.04 5.26
C ALA A 165 -9.04 -1.33 5.13
N PHE A 166 -8.10 -1.48 4.17
CA PHE A 166 -7.32 -2.72 4.03
C PHE A 166 -6.46 -3.01 5.28
N TRP A 167 -5.78 -2.00 5.82
CA TRP A 167 -5.01 -2.14 7.07
C TRP A 167 -5.85 -2.60 8.26
N HIS A 168 -7.07 -2.09 8.38
CA HIS A 168 -8.00 -2.53 9.44
C HIS A 168 -8.41 -4.00 9.26
N ARG A 169 -8.50 -4.48 8.02
CA ARG A 169 -8.86 -5.88 7.73
C ARG A 169 -7.74 -6.88 8.04
N ILE A 170 -6.48 -6.47 7.84
CA ILE A 170 -5.32 -7.36 8.14
C ILE A 170 -5.01 -7.43 9.64
N LYS A 171 -5.39 -6.43 10.43
CA LYS A 171 -5.12 -6.39 11.86
C LYS A 171 -6.11 -7.18 12.72
N LEU A 172 -7.17 -7.69 12.14
CA LEU A 172 -8.13 -8.57 12.81
C LEU A 172 -7.59 -9.99 12.85
#